data_bcf6137b6beab66515b6d907162ad648
#
_entry.id   bcf6137b6beab66515b6d907162ad648
#
_cell.length_a   1.000
_cell.length_b   1.000
_cell.length_c   1.000
_cell.angle_alpha   90.00
_cell.angle_beta   90.00
_cell.angle_gamma   90.00
#
_symmetry.space_group_name_H-M   'P 1'
#
loop_
_entity.id
_entity.type
_entity.pdbx_description
1 polymer ?
#
loop_
_entity_poly.entity_id
_entity_poly.type
_entity_poly.pdbx_seq_one_letter_code
_entity_poly.pdbx_strand_id
1 'polypeptide(L)'
;MEIVHTIKDLQAGLSAMRAQGKKVGLVPTMGALHAGHASLVKRCVAENDAAVVSVFVNPTQFNDQNDLIKYPRTPEADCRLLEECGAAFVFAPAVEEMYPEPDTRRFSYAPLDTVMEGAFRPGHFNGVCQIVSKLFDAVQPVSYTHLRAHETKANL
;
A
#
# COMPACT_ATOMS: atom_id res chain seq x y z
N MET A 1 14.87 2.39 -9.83
CA MET A 1 13.49 2.14 -9.38
C MET A 1 12.59 2.00 -10.60
N GLU A 2 11.77 0.97 -10.61
CA GLU A 2 10.84 0.70 -11.71
C GLU A 2 9.41 1.06 -11.27
N ILE A 3 8.69 1.77 -12.12
CA ILE A 3 7.30 2.15 -11.87
C ILE A 3 6.41 1.26 -12.74
N VAL A 4 5.52 0.51 -12.12
CA VAL A 4 4.62 -0.43 -12.79
C VAL A 4 3.16 -0.13 -12.43
N HIS A 5 2.26 -0.34 -13.37
CA HIS A 5 0.84 -0.01 -13.24
C HIS A 5 -0.08 -1.23 -13.30
N THR A 6 0.44 -2.39 -13.71
CA THR A 6 -0.34 -3.61 -13.80
C THR A 6 0.24 -4.70 -12.90
N ILE A 7 -0.63 -5.58 -12.41
CA ILE A 7 -0.24 -6.75 -11.62
C ILE A 7 0.68 -7.65 -12.43
N LYS A 8 0.40 -7.81 -13.72
CA LYS A 8 1.19 -8.62 -14.64
C LYS A 8 2.64 -8.15 -14.72
N ASP A 9 2.85 -6.85 -14.94
CA ASP A 9 4.20 -6.28 -15.03
C ASP A 9 4.94 -6.37 -13.69
N LEU A 10 4.23 -6.09 -12.59
CA LEU A 10 4.78 -6.26 -11.25
C LEU A 10 5.25 -7.69 -11.02
N GLN A 11 4.40 -8.67 -11.30
CA GLN A 11 4.73 -10.09 -11.10
C GLN A 11 5.87 -10.55 -12.00
N ALA A 12 5.97 -10.05 -13.21
CA ALA A 12 7.09 -10.35 -14.09
C ALA A 12 8.42 -9.86 -13.51
N GLY A 13 8.47 -8.63 -13.03
CA GLY A 13 9.66 -8.06 -12.36
C GLY A 13 10.02 -8.82 -11.09
N LEU A 14 9.04 -9.15 -10.26
CA LEU A 14 9.25 -9.87 -9.01
C LEU A 14 9.70 -11.31 -9.23
N SER A 15 9.19 -11.98 -10.26
CA SER A 15 9.60 -13.34 -10.62
C SER A 15 11.08 -13.40 -10.96
N ALA A 16 11.59 -12.41 -11.69
CA ALA A 16 13.02 -12.34 -12.03
C ALA A 16 13.86 -12.15 -10.75
N MET A 17 13.42 -11.36 -9.80
CA MET A 17 14.12 -11.19 -8.51
C MET A 17 14.09 -12.45 -7.66
N ARG A 18 12.95 -13.13 -7.58
CA ARG A 18 12.82 -14.38 -6.82
C ARG A 18 13.65 -15.50 -7.40
N ALA A 19 13.77 -15.57 -8.73
CA ALA A 19 14.65 -16.52 -9.39
C ALA A 19 16.13 -16.38 -8.98
N GLN A 20 16.52 -15.18 -8.52
CA GLN A 20 17.84 -14.88 -7.97
C GLN A 20 17.91 -15.11 -6.44
N GLY A 21 16.88 -15.65 -5.83
CA GLY A 21 16.81 -15.88 -4.38
C GLY A 21 16.57 -14.62 -3.54
N LYS A 22 16.15 -13.50 -4.16
CA LYS A 22 15.93 -12.24 -3.47
C LYS A 22 14.64 -12.24 -2.67
N LYS A 23 14.69 -11.66 -1.47
CA LYS A 23 13.55 -11.46 -0.58
C LYS A 23 12.86 -10.14 -0.91
N VAL A 24 11.54 -10.17 -1.02
CA VAL A 24 10.72 -9.01 -1.38
C VAL A 24 9.89 -8.59 -0.17
N GLY A 25 10.00 -7.32 0.19
CA GLY A 25 9.15 -6.68 1.20
C GLY A 25 8.12 -5.75 0.55
N LEU A 26 7.04 -5.47 1.26
CA LEU A 26 5.94 -4.63 0.79
C LEU A 26 5.65 -3.49 1.78
N VAL A 27 5.50 -2.28 1.26
CA VAL A 27 5.01 -1.11 1.99
C VAL A 27 3.80 -0.53 1.26
N PRO A 28 2.57 -0.82 1.70
CA PRO A 28 1.38 -0.18 1.14
C PRO A 28 1.26 1.28 1.54
N THR A 29 0.94 2.13 0.58
CA THR A 29 0.63 3.56 0.81
C THR A 29 -0.52 4.02 -0.07
N MET A 30 -1.05 5.17 0.25
CA MET A 30 -2.01 5.87 -0.62
C MET A 30 -1.41 7.09 -1.31
N GLY A 31 -0.10 7.23 -1.31
CA GLY A 31 0.56 8.42 -1.84
C GLY A 31 0.59 9.59 -0.85
N ALA A 32 0.90 10.80 -1.33
CA ALA A 32 1.13 11.98 -0.50
C ALA A 32 2.14 11.68 0.63
N LEU A 33 3.27 11.14 0.24
CA LEU A 33 4.25 10.56 1.16
C LEU A 33 4.99 11.63 1.97
N HIS A 34 5.33 11.28 3.19
CA HIS A 34 6.07 12.13 4.12
C HIS A 34 7.19 11.34 4.83
N ALA A 35 7.88 11.99 5.77
CA ALA A 35 9.02 11.40 6.48
C ALA A 35 8.70 10.05 7.16
N GLY A 36 7.47 9.88 7.66
CA GLY A 36 7.03 8.61 8.24
C GLY A 36 7.03 7.47 7.24
N HIS A 37 6.48 7.70 6.06
CA HIS A 37 6.53 6.73 4.97
C HIS A 37 7.98 6.42 4.55
N ALA A 38 8.82 7.46 4.43
CA ALA A 38 10.22 7.29 4.09
C ALA A 38 10.94 6.39 5.10
N SER A 39 10.67 6.54 6.39
CA SER A 39 11.22 5.69 7.45
C SER A 39 10.85 4.23 7.25
N LEU A 40 9.58 3.94 6.95
CA LEU A 40 9.12 2.58 6.70
C LEU A 40 9.75 1.96 5.45
N VAL A 41 9.85 2.74 4.38
CA VAL A 41 10.48 2.27 3.13
C VAL A 41 11.96 1.97 3.34
N LYS A 42 12.69 2.84 4.01
CA LYS A 42 14.10 2.61 4.35
C LYS A 42 14.30 1.36 5.19
N ARG A 43 13.42 1.11 6.15
CA ARG A 43 13.44 -0.11 6.95
C ARG A 43 13.17 -1.34 6.10
N CYS A 44 12.18 -1.28 5.22
CA CYS A 44 11.88 -2.37 4.29
C CYS A 44 13.09 -2.70 3.39
N VAL A 45 13.75 -1.67 2.85
CA VAL A 45 14.98 -1.81 2.05
C VAL A 45 16.12 -2.43 2.85
N ALA A 46 16.27 -2.04 4.12
CA ALA A 46 17.32 -2.59 4.99
C ALA A 46 17.11 -4.06 5.35
N GLU A 47 15.86 -4.50 5.47
CA GLU A 47 15.49 -5.85 5.91
C GLU A 47 15.21 -6.84 4.76
N ASN A 48 15.15 -6.36 3.52
CA ASN A 48 14.85 -7.16 2.33
C ASN A 48 15.82 -6.83 1.20
N ASP A 49 15.86 -7.70 0.19
CA ASP A 49 16.67 -7.46 -1.02
C ASP A 49 15.98 -6.49 -1.98
N ALA A 50 14.66 -6.45 -1.96
CA ALA A 50 13.86 -5.55 -2.78
C ALA A 50 12.64 -5.06 -2.00
N ALA A 51 12.37 -3.75 -2.06
CA ALA A 51 11.17 -3.16 -1.50
C ALA A 51 10.19 -2.78 -2.63
N VAL A 52 8.96 -3.27 -2.52
CA VAL A 52 7.83 -2.84 -3.35
C VAL A 52 7.00 -1.87 -2.53
N VAL A 53 6.78 -0.69 -3.06
CA VAL A 53 5.91 0.32 -2.44
C VAL A 53 4.69 0.49 -3.33
N SER A 54 3.49 0.22 -2.80
CA SER A 54 2.26 0.51 -3.53
C SER A 54 1.79 1.93 -3.25
N VAL A 55 1.38 2.62 -4.30
CA VAL A 55 0.77 3.96 -4.22
C VAL A 55 -0.61 3.86 -4.86
N PHE A 56 -1.62 3.70 -4.01
CA PHE A 56 -2.99 3.47 -4.45
C PHE A 56 -3.99 4.06 -3.48
N VAL A 57 -4.81 5.00 -3.95
CA VAL A 57 -5.91 5.58 -3.17
C VAL A 57 -7.10 4.63 -3.27
N ASN A 58 -7.29 3.82 -2.23
CA ASN A 58 -8.28 2.75 -2.23
C ASN A 58 -9.69 3.28 -2.00
N PRO A 59 -10.59 3.23 -3.01
CA PRO A 59 -11.93 3.80 -2.86
C PRO A 59 -12.81 3.05 -1.85
N THR A 60 -12.58 1.75 -1.64
CA THR A 60 -13.46 0.94 -0.77
C THR A 60 -13.30 1.26 0.72
N GLN A 61 -12.24 1.94 1.13
CA GLN A 61 -12.03 2.35 2.52
C GLN A 61 -12.55 3.76 2.82
N PHE A 62 -13.08 4.48 1.83
CA PHE A 62 -13.68 5.80 2.00
C PHE A 62 -15.18 5.68 2.17
N ASN A 63 -15.73 6.34 3.22
CA ASN A 63 -17.18 6.45 3.42
C ASN A 63 -17.75 7.63 2.63
N ASP A 64 -16.98 8.70 2.46
CA ASP A 64 -17.37 9.92 1.79
C ASP A 64 -16.62 10.07 0.47
N GLN A 65 -17.38 10.20 -0.62
CA GLN A 65 -16.82 10.43 -1.95
C GLN A 65 -16.06 11.75 -2.04
N ASN A 66 -16.44 12.76 -1.26
CA ASN A 66 -15.71 14.02 -1.21
C ASN A 66 -14.31 13.86 -0.65
N ASP A 67 -14.14 13.04 0.38
CA ASP A 67 -12.83 12.72 0.95
C ASP A 67 -11.96 11.98 -0.07
N LEU A 68 -12.54 11.04 -0.81
CA LEU A 68 -11.84 10.33 -1.87
C LEU A 68 -11.37 11.27 -2.99
N ILE A 69 -12.24 12.18 -3.43
CA ILE A 69 -11.94 13.15 -4.50
C ILE A 69 -10.86 14.14 -4.04
N LYS A 70 -10.95 14.60 -2.79
CA LYS A 70 -10.02 15.59 -2.21
C LYS A 70 -8.72 14.99 -1.69
N TYR A 71 -8.60 13.66 -1.67
CA TYR A 71 -7.39 13.03 -1.18
C TYR A 71 -6.18 13.50 -1.98
N PRO A 72 -5.11 13.99 -1.32
CA PRO A 72 -3.97 14.58 -2.02
C PRO A 72 -3.24 13.53 -2.87
N ARG A 73 -2.85 13.94 -4.06
CA ARG A 73 -2.11 13.11 -5.01
C ARG A 73 -0.89 13.87 -5.49
N THR A 74 0.29 13.34 -5.20
CA THR A 74 1.58 13.95 -5.52
C THR A 74 2.53 12.92 -6.14
N PRO A 75 2.17 12.33 -7.30
CA PRO A 75 2.89 11.17 -7.85
C PRO A 75 4.38 11.45 -8.14
N GLU A 76 4.70 12.62 -8.64
CA GLU A 76 6.09 12.97 -8.97
C GLU A 76 6.95 13.13 -7.72
N ALA A 77 6.43 13.81 -6.70
CA ALA A 77 7.12 13.97 -5.42
C ALA A 77 7.25 12.64 -4.69
N ASP A 78 6.21 11.81 -4.74
CA ASP A 78 6.22 10.47 -4.16
C ASP A 78 7.27 9.58 -4.81
N CYS A 79 7.36 9.57 -6.13
CA CYS A 79 8.36 8.79 -6.85
C CYS A 79 9.79 9.24 -6.52
N ARG A 80 10.04 10.54 -6.42
CA ARG A 80 11.35 11.05 -6.02
C ARG A 80 11.73 10.59 -4.62
N LEU A 81 10.81 10.70 -3.67
CA LEU A 81 11.04 10.24 -2.30
C LEU A 81 11.35 8.75 -2.25
N LEU A 82 10.59 7.94 -2.97
CA LEU A 82 10.76 6.49 -3.00
C LEU A 82 12.09 6.07 -3.65
N GLU A 83 12.49 6.75 -4.70
CA GLU A 83 13.78 6.53 -5.32
C GLU A 83 14.93 6.85 -4.37
N GLU A 84 14.88 7.98 -3.66
CA GLU A 84 15.85 8.35 -2.63
C GLU A 84 15.91 7.34 -1.48
N CYS A 85 14.78 6.71 -1.14
CA CYS A 85 14.71 5.67 -0.11
C CYS A 85 15.25 4.31 -0.57
N GLY A 86 15.47 4.11 -1.87
CA GLY A 86 16.00 2.87 -2.42
C GLY A 86 14.93 1.83 -2.78
N ALA A 87 13.68 2.22 -2.98
CA ALA A 87 12.63 1.31 -3.42
C ALA A 87 12.98 0.68 -4.78
N ALA A 88 12.73 -0.61 -4.94
CA ALA A 88 12.97 -1.32 -6.19
C ALA A 88 11.80 -1.13 -7.17
N PHE A 89 10.59 -1.19 -6.67
CA PHE A 89 9.36 -1.02 -7.46
C PHE A 89 8.41 -0.05 -6.79
N VAL A 90 7.78 0.80 -7.61
CA VAL A 90 6.57 1.53 -7.26
C VAL A 90 5.41 0.92 -8.03
N PHE A 91 4.44 0.38 -7.32
CA PHE A 91 3.22 -0.17 -7.91
C PHE A 91 2.09 0.84 -7.77
N ALA A 92 1.73 1.47 -8.88
CA ALA A 92 0.71 2.51 -8.94
C ALA A 92 -0.42 2.10 -9.92
N PRO A 93 -1.28 1.16 -9.51
CA PRO A 93 -2.34 0.65 -10.38
C PRO A 93 -3.52 1.61 -10.49
N ALA A 94 -4.29 1.48 -11.58
CA ALA A 94 -5.61 2.09 -11.68
C ALA A 94 -6.62 1.33 -10.82
N VAL A 95 -7.76 1.96 -10.52
CA VAL A 95 -8.84 1.33 -9.73
C VAL A 95 -9.32 0.05 -10.41
N GLU A 96 -9.48 0.07 -11.72
CA GLU A 96 -9.97 -1.06 -12.53
C GLU A 96 -9.01 -2.25 -12.49
N GLU A 97 -7.73 -2.01 -12.31
CA GLU A 97 -6.72 -3.07 -12.17
C GLU A 97 -6.89 -3.83 -10.85
N MET A 98 -7.15 -3.09 -9.75
CA MET A 98 -7.32 -3.68 -8.42
C MET A 98 -8.75 -4.21 -8.20
N TYR A 99 -9.73 -3.56 -8.81
CA TYR A 99 -11.15 -3.90 -8.69
C TYR A 99 -11.78 -4.04 -10.08
N PRO A 100 -11.41 -5.09 -10.87
CA PRO A 100 -12.08 -5.37 -12.15
C PRO A 100 -13.54 -5.73 -11.93
N GLU A 101 -13.87 -6.26 -10.74
CA GLU A 101 -15.21 -6.52 -10.25
C GLU A 101 -15.33 -6.00 -8.81
N PRO A 102 -16.55 -5.64 -8.35
CA PRO A 102 -16.73 -5.23 -6.95
C PRO A 102 -16.27 -6.33 -5.99
N ASP A 103 -15.50 -5.94 -4.97
CA ASP A 103 -15.08 -6.87 -3.91
C ASP A 103 -16.17 -6.93 -2.84
N THR A 104 -16.82 -8.09 -2.74
CA THR A 104 -17.92 -8.32 -1.79
C THR A 104 -17.47 -9.00 -0.51
N ARG A 105 -16.18 -9.28 -0.35
CA ARG A 105 -15.66 -9.93 0.85
C ARG A 105 -15.88 -9.06 2.08
N ARG A 106 -16.22 -9.70 3.19
CA ARG A 106 -16.39 -9.08 4.50
C ARG A 106 -15.39 -9.63 5.48
N PHE A 107 -14.68 -8.72 6.14
CA PHE A 107 -13.71 -9.02 7.17
C PHE A 107 -14.26 -8.51 8.51
N SER A 108 -14.17 -9.30 9.57
CA SER A 108 -14.63 -8.92 10.90
C SER A 108 -13.51 -9.12 11.90
N TYR A 109 -13.19 -8.05 12.61
CA TYR A 109 -12.16 -8.03 13.66
C TYR A 109 -12.73 -7.39 14.94
N ALA A 110 -13.94 -7.76 15.31
CA ALA A 110 -14.60 -7.22 16.49
C ALA A 110 -13.75 -7.46 17.76
N PRO A 111 -13.64 -6.46 18.67
CA PRO A 111 -14.28 -5.15 18.62
C PRO A 111 -13.53 -4.08 17.82
N LEU A 112 -12.39 -4.36 17.19
CA LEU A 112 -11.53 -3.36 16.54
C LEU A 112 -12.23 -2.62 15.40
N ASP A 113 -13.10 -3.29 14.66
CA ASP A 113 -13.84 -2.72 13.54
C ASP A 113 -15.11 -1.96 13.95
N THR A 114 -15.44 -1.93 15.25
CA THR A 114 -16.65 -1.30 15.78
C THR A 114 -16.38 -0.18 16.79
N VAL A 115 -15.12 0.02 17.20
CA VAL A 115 -14.70 1.05 18.16
C VAL A 115 -13.75 2.03 17.50
N MET A 116 -13.57 3.21 18.10
CA MET A 116 -12.67 4.28 17.59
C MET A 116 -12.93 4.59 16.11
N GLU A 117 -11.95 4.40 15.24
CA GLU A 117 -12.09 4.64 13.80
C GLU A 117 -13.18 3.78 13.15
N GLY A 118 -13.39 2.55 13.62
CA GLY A 118 -14.46 1.68 13.14
C GLY A 118 -15.85 2.24 13.42
N ALA A 119 -16.05 2.95 14.54
CA ALA A 119 -17.30 3.62 14.87
C ALA A 119 -17.55 4.88 14.04
N PHE A 120 -16.49 5.65 13.74
CA PHE A 120 -16.58 6.91 12.99
C PHE A 120 -16.46 6.74 11.48
N ARG A 121 -15.87 5.64 11.03
CA ARG A 121 -15.61 5.32 9.61
C ARG A 121 -16.12 3.91 9.29
N PRO A 122 -17.45 3.68 9.25
CA PRO A 122 -18.02 2.37 8.95
C PRO A 122 -17.50 1.82 7.62
N GLY A 123 -17.10 0.55 7.59
CA GLY A 123 -16.56 -0.08 6.40
C GLY A 123 -15.10 0.26 6.06
N HIS A 124 -14.48 1.20 6.78
CA HIS A 124 -13.08 1.58 6.55
C HIS A 124 -12.15 0.38 6.71
N PHE A 125 -12.20 -0.33 7.83
CA PHE A 125 -11.34 -1.50 8.07
C PHE A 125 -11.59 -2.62 7.09
N ASN A 126 -12.85 -2.84 6.69
CA ASN A 126 -13.16 -3.82 5.66
C ASN A 126 -12.49 -3.47 4.33
N GLY A 127 -12.56 -2.21 3.92
CA GLY A 127 -11.89 -1.71 2.72
C GLY A 127 -10.37 -1.85 2.79
N VAL A 128 -9.76 -1.54 3.94
CA VAL A 128 -8.32 -1.75 4.15
C VAL A 128 -7.95 -3.23 4.02
N CYS A 129 -8.72 -4.13 4.62
CA CYS A 129 -8.47 -5.58 4.51
C CYS A 129 -8.62 -6.07 3.06
N GLN A 130 -9.57 -5.55 2.32
CA GLN A 130 -9.76 -5.89 0.90
C GLN A 130 -8.51 -5.55 0.09
N ILE A 131 -8.03 -4.31 0.18
CA ILE A 131 -6.88 -3.89 -0.63
C ILE A 131 -5.58 -4.55 -0.16
N VAL A 132 -5.37 -4.71 1.14
CA VAL A 132 -4.16 -5.36 1.66
C VAL A 132 -4.09 -6.82 1.22
N SER A 133 -5.22 -7.55 1.25
CA SER A 133 -5.25 -8.93 0.76
C SER A 133 -4.94 -9.03 -0.73
N LYS A 134 -5.45 -8.10 -1.55
CA LYS A 134 -5.13 -8.02 -2.98
C LYS A 134 -3.65 -7.73 -3.24
N LEU A 135 -3.07 -6.83 -2.45
CA LEU A 135 -1.64 -6.51 -2.54
C LEU A 135 -0.76 -7.70 -2.13
N PHE A 136 -1.16 -8.44 -1.09
CA PHE A 136 -0.47 -9.67 -0.71
C PHE A 136 -0.51 -10.72 -1.82
N ASP A 137 -1.65 -10.88 -2.48
CA ASP A 137 -1.79 -11.80 -3.60
C ASP A 137 -0.90 -11.38 -4.79
N ALA A 138 -0.85 -10.09 -5.08
CA ALA A 138 -0.07 -9.56 -6.19
C ALA A 138 1.45 -9.61 -5.94
N VAL A 139 1.89 -9.27 -4.74
CA VAL A 139 3.32 -9.14 -4.38
C VAL A 139 3.88 -10.42 -3.76
N GLN A 140 3.10 -11.14 -2.95
CA GLN A 140 3.54 -12.28 -2.14
C GLN A 140 4.82 -11.98 -1.36
N PRO A 141 4.81 -10.94 -0.50
CA PRO A 141 6.00 -10.49 0.21
C PRO A 141 6.38 -11.46 1.33
N VAL A 142 7.67 -11.46 1.71
CA VAL A 142 8.14 -12.17 2.92
C VAL A 142 8.05 -11.28 4.16
N SER A 143 7.94 -9.97 3.99
CA SER A 143 7.72 -9.00 5.06
C SER A 143 6.83 -7.85 4.60
N TYR A 144 6.19 -7.20 5.56
CA TYR A 144 5.24 -6.13 5.32
C TYR A 144 5.32 -5.11 6.44
N THR A 145 5.24 -3.84 6.10
CA THR A 145 5.08 -2.74 7.06
C THR A 145 4.13 -1.69 6.51
N HIS A 146 3.34 -1.08 7.38
CA HIS A 146 2.27 -0.16 7.00
C HIS A 146 2.18 0.97 8.03
N LEU A 147 1.97 2.19 7.55
CA LEU A 147 1.73 3.33 8.41
C LEU A 147 0.35 3.18 9.09
N ARG A 148 0.30 3.34 10.41
CA ARG A 148 -0.96 3.28 11.15
C ARG A 148 -1.71 4.60 11.02
N ALA A 149 -3.05 4.54 11.12
CA ALA A 149 -3.92 5.69 10.96
C ALA A 149 -3.61 6.86 11.91
N HIS A 150 -3.10 6.57 13.10
CA HIS A 150 -2.81 7.58 14.13
C HIS A 150 -1.31 7.83 14.35
N GLU A 151 -0.45 7.35 13.48
CA GLU A 151 0.97 7.65 13.58
C GLU A 151 1.23 9.11 13.22
N THR A 152 1.82 9.82 14.17
CA THR A 152 2.24 11.22 14.04
C THR A 152 3.77 11.29 14.13
N LYS A 153 4.32 12.48 13.89
CA LYS A 153 5.76 12.71 14.07
C LYS A 153 6.27 12.31 15.47
N ALA A 154 5.41 12.35 16.48
CA ALA A 154 5.77 11.96 17.86
C ALA A 154 5.87 10.45 18.04
N ASN A 155 5.28 9.66 17.12
CA ASN A 155 5.26 8.19 17.18
C ASN A 155 6.26 7.55 16.22
N LEU A 156 6.94 8.37 15.46
CA LEU A 156 7.97 7.97 14.51
C LEU A 156 9.37 8.27 15.09
#